data_e836b827ced338b1aa8685186d862032
#
_entry.id   e836b827ced338b1aa8685186d862032
#
_cell.length_a   1.000
_cell.length_b   1.000
_cell.length_c   1.000
_cell.angle_alpha   90.00
_cell.angle_beta   90.00
_cell.angle_gamma   90.00
#
_symmetry.space_group_name_H-M   'P 1'
#
loop_
_entity.id
_entity.type
_entity.pdbx_description
1 polymer ?
#
loop_
_entity_poly.entity_id
_entity_poly.type
_entity_poly.pdbx_seq_one_letter_code
_entity_poly.pdbx_strand_id
1 'polypeptide(L)' 'MGAFPITPRPANDDRFTVGLITDNRDVLSEHGYDISEFDGRDMVELQVALFRFLYSGER' A
#
# COMPACT_ATOMS: atom_id res chain seq x y z
N MET A 1 -16.16 -6.12 12.67
CA MET A 1 -15.92 -6.50 11.31
C MET A 1 -15.18 -5.44 10.54
N GLY A 2 -14.08 -5.77 9.91
CA GLY A 2 -13.30 -4.81 9.15
C GLY A 2 -13.73 -4.73 7.69
N ALA A 3 -13.17 -3.75 7.00
CA ALA A 3 -13.40 -3.58 5.58
C ALA A 3 -12.47 -4.43 4.72
N PHE A 4 -11.45 -4.99 5.30
CA PHE A 4 -10.43 -5.72 4.56
C PHE A 4 -10.21 -7.10 5.14
N PRO A 5 -9.82 -8.03 4.30
CA PRO A 5 -9.56 -7.88 2.86
C PRO A 5 -10.85 -7.66 2.08
N ILE A 6 -10.70 -7.13 0.89
CA ILE A 6 -11.82 -6.92 -0.03
C ILE A 6 -12.23 -8.27 -0.59
N THR A 7 -13.50 -8.63 -0.43
CA THR A 7 -14.00 -9.93 -0.86
C THR A 7 -15.35 -9.78 -1.53
N PRO A 8 -15.55 -10.27 -2.75
CA PRO A 8 -14.51 -10.90 -3.58
C PRO A 8 -13.54 -9.87 -4.11
N ARG A 9 -12.32 -10.33 -4.40
CA ARG A 9 -11.31 -9.46 -4.95
C ARG A 9 -11.70 -9.05 -6.38
N PRO A 10 -11.68 -7.75 -6.69
CA PRO A 10 -11.96 -7.30 -8.05
C PRO A 10 -10.90 -7.83 -9.01
N ALA A 11 -11.33 -8.17 -10.23
CA ALA A 11 -10.41 -8.63 -11.26
C ALA A 11 -9.45 -7.49 -11.66
N ASN A 12 -9.94 -6.26 -11.59
CA ASN A 12 -9.16 -5.08 -11.98
C ASN A 12 -9.56 -3.92 -11.07
N ASP A 13 -8.68 -3.61 -10.12
CA ASP A 13 -8.94 -2.55 -9.16
C ASP A 13 -8.19 -1.29 -9.60
N ASP A 14 -8.92 -0.35 -10.16
CA ASP A 14 -8.35 0.89 -10.67
C ASP A 14 -7.79 1.79 -9.56
N ARG A 15 -8.11 1.49 -8.31
CA ARG A 15 -7.64 2.29 -7.18
C ARG A 15 -6.22 1.92 -6.77
N PHE A 16 -5.76 0.72 -7.11
CA PHE A 16 -4.43 0.25 -6.73
C PHE A 16 -3.42 0.74 -7.75
N THR A 17 -2.93 1.95 -7.54
CA THR A 17 -2.08 2.66 -8.50
C THR A 17 -0.75 3.03 -7.85
N VAL A 18 0.19 3.46 -8.70
CA VAL A 18 1.45 4.02 -8.19
C VAL A 18 1.16 5.24 -7.31
N GLY A 19 0.14 6.03 -7.66
CA GLY A 19 -0.26 7.17 -6.85
C GLY A 19 -0.64 6.77 -5.43
N LEU A 20 -1.34 5.64 -5.28
CA LEU A 20 -1.69 5.15 -3.96
C LEU A 20 -0.42 4.89 -3.12
N ILE A 21 0.58 4.28 -3.74
CA ILE A 21 1.83 3.95 -3.03
C ILE A 21 2.58 5.23 -2.65
N THR A 22 2.67 6.19 -3.56
CA THR A 22 3.39 7.43 -3.26
C THR A 22 2.66 8.26 -2.21
N ASP A 23 1.34 8.22 -2.20
CA ASP A 23 0.58 8.91 -1.17
C ASP A 23 0.86 8.33 0.21
N ASN A 24 0.99 7.01 0.30
CA ASN A 24 1.35 6.38 1.56
C ASN A 24 2.73 6.82 2.03
N ARG A 25 3.69 6.90 1.11
CA ARG A 25 5.02 7.40 1.44
C ARG A 25 4.94 8.83 1.97
N ASP A 26 4.14 9.66 1.33
CA ASP A 26 4.02 11.06 1.73
C ASP A 26 3.41 11.19 3.12
N VAL A 27 2.43 10.34 3.43
CA VAL A 27 1.82 10.33 4.77
C VAL A 27 2.86 9.97 5.82
N LEU A 28 3.72 9.01 5.54
CA LEU A 28 4.78 8.65 6.48
C LEU A 28 5.70 9.83 6.73
N SER A 29 6.04 10.58 5.68
CA SER A 29 6.88 11.76 5.82
C SER A 29 6.20 12.82 6.69
N GLU A 30 4.90 13.01 6.50
CA GLU A 30 4.15 13.99 7.28
C GLU A 30 4.12 13.65 8.76
N HIS A 31 4.21 12.36 9.08
CA HIS A 31 4.21 11.93 10.47
C HIS A 31 5.61 11.87 11.06
N GLY A 32 6.61 12.30 10.33
CA GLY A 32 7.94 12.42 10.86
C GLY A 32 8.92 11.30 10.52
N TYR A 33 8.49 10.36 9.71
CA TYR A 33 9.41 9.30 9.29
C TYR A 33 10.32 9.81 8.20
N ASP A 34 11.59 9.43 8.28
CA ASP A 34 12.60 9.87 7.33
C ASP A 34 12.52 9.02 6.07
N ILE A 35 12.11 9.64 4.97
CA ILE A 35 11.97 8.93 3.69
C ILE A 35 13.07 9.33 2.70
N SER A 36 14.15 9.97 3.18
CA SER A 36 15.20 10.45 2.29
C SER A 36 15.86 9.31 1.53
N GLU A 37 15.88 8.10 2.08
CA GLU A 37 16.48 6.95 1.42
C GLU A 37 15.45 5.96 0.90
N PHE A 38 14.20 6.41 0.81
CA PHE A 38 13.13 5.58 0.27
C PHE A 38 13.40 5.35 -1.22
N ASP A 39 13.63 4.09 -1.59
CA ASP A 39 14.03 3.75 -2.94
C ASP A 39 13.03 2.79 -3.59
N GLY A 40 13.41 2.26 -4.76
CA GLY A 40 12.53 1.36 -5.50
C GLY A 40 12.21 0.09 -4.75
N ARG A 41 13.16 -0.42 -3.96
CA ARG A 41 12.92 -1.62 -3.16
C ARG A 41 11.87 -1.35 -2.08
N ASP A 42 11.98 -0.21 -1.41
CA ASP A 42 10.98 0.17 -0.41
C ASP A 42 9.61 0.34 -1.05
N MET A 43 9.57 0.90 -2.25
CA MET A 43 8.34 1.05 -2.99
C MET A 43 7.68 -0.30 -3.24
N VAL A 44 8.47 -1.30 -3.66
CA VAL A 44 7.94 -2.64 -3.92
C VAL A 44 7.45 -3.28 -2.64
N GLU A 45 8.20 -3.13 -1.55
CA GLU A 45 7.79 -3.70 -0.27
C GLU A 45 6.50 -3.09 0.23
N LEU A 46 6.35 -1.79 0.09
CA LEU A 46 5.12 -1.12 0.47
C LEU A 46 3.96 -1.59 -0.39
N GLN A 47 4.20 -1.74 -1.69
CA GLN A 47 3.18 -2.22 -2.62
C GLN A 47 2.71 -3.62 -2.24
N VAL A 48 3.65 -4.52 -1.93
CA VAL A 48 3.32 -5.88 -1.54
C VAL A 48 2.52 -5.90 -0.24
N ALA A 49 2.94 -5.09 0.73
CA ALA A 49 2.24 -5.02 2.01
C ALA A 49 0.80 -4.54 1.83
N LEU A 50 0.60 -3.52 1.02
CA LEU A 50 -0.75 -3.02 0.74
C LEU A 50 -1.58 -4.05 -0.01
N PHE A 51 -0.96 -4.73 -0.97
CA PHE A 51 -1.66 -5.76 -1.74
C PHE A 51 -2.19 -6.85 -0.82
N ARG A 52 -1.35 -7.32 0.10
CA ARG A 52 -1.76 -8.36 1.04
C ARG A 52 -2.86 -7.89 1.95
N PHE A 53 -2.74 -6.66 2.43
CA PHE A 53 -3.74 -6.12 3.33
C PHE A 53 -5.08 -5.96 2.63
N LEU A 54 -5.05 -5.46 1.39
CA LEU A 54 -6.28 -5.15 0.68
C LEU A 54 -6.99 -6.40 0.15
N TYR A 55 -6.23 -7.42 -0.26
CA TYR A 55 -6.82 -8.49 -1.04
C TYR A 55 -6.68 -9.87 -0.43
N SER A 56 -5.65 -10.14 0.35
CA SER A 56 -5.45 -11.51 0.84
C SER A 56 -5.69 -11.66 2.32
N GLY A 57 -5.62 -10.59 3.08
CA GLY A 57 -5.84 -10.65 4.52
C GLY A 57 -4.76 -11.39 5.28
N GLU A 58 -3.62 -11.64 4.67
CA GLU A 58 -2.52 -12.31 5.35
C GLU A 58 -1.82 -11.39 6.32
N ARG A 59 -1.31 -12.01 7.39
CA ARG A 59 -0.62 -11.27 8.43
C ARG A 59 0.81 -11.71 8.57
#